data_024b1320c26cd347d52bdeebf23ca00d
#
_entry.id   024b1320c26cd347d52bdeebf23ca00d
#
_cell.length_a   1.000
_cell.length_b   1.000
_cell.length_c   1.000
_cell.angle_alpha   90.00
_cell.angle_beta   90.00
_cell.angle_gamma   90.00
#
_symmetry.space_group_name_H-M   'P 1'
#
loop_
_entity.id
_entity.type
_entity.pdbx_description
1 polymer ?
#
loop_
_entity_poly.entity_id
_entity_poly.type
_entity_poly.pdbx_seq_one_letter_code
_entity_poly.pdbx_strand_id
1 'polypeptide(L)'
;MIIKILISVVISYIIGSIPFSFIIGKVNGHDVRKEGSCNPGASNVLRVCGKKAGIAAYICDIGKGMIAVIVPAFILSDIIFNNSYILIFCAVASILGHVFSIFLGFKGGKGVATSAGSMFMLAPVSLIITMVFFFIGLFASRKTVAVGSTVAALAFPIVLSFLYFKANFLYMIFFNVNYIALFPITILLAVFIIIKHIPNYKRMFKGEENSFSKK
;
A
#
# COMPACT_ATOMS: atom_id res chain seq x y z
N MET A 1 8.70 19.01 20.34
CA MET A 1 8.25 18.84 18.92
C MET A 1 8.94 17.65 18.26
N ILE A 2 10.25 17.65 18.07
CA ILE A 2 11.01 16.58 17.37
C ILE A 2 10.72 15.19 17.95
N ILE A 3 10.70 15.02 19.26
CA ILE A 3 10.43 13.73 19.92
C ILE A 3 9.05 13.18 19.54
N LYS A 4 8.00 14.01 19.52
CA LYS A 4 6.65 13.57 19.12
C LYS A 4 6.65 13.09 17.66
N ILE A 5 7.37 13.77 16.77
CA ILE A 5 7.50 13.39 15.36
C ILE A 5 8.19 12.04 15.23
N LEU A 6 9.32 11.85 15.91
CA LEU A 6 10.06 10.59 15.90
C LEU A 6 9.21 9.43 16.41
N ILE A 7 8.52 9.62 17.54
CA ILE A 7 7.60 8.62 18.11
C ILE A 7 6.52 8.25 17.09
N SER A 8 5.92 9.25 16.43
CA SER A 8 4.86 9.03 15.45
C SER A 8 5.34 8.21 14.24
N VAL A 9 6.51 8.51 13.71
CA VAL A 9 7.12 7.77 12.61
C VAL A 9 7.45 6.32 13.03
N VAL A 10 7.98 6.12 14.24
CA VAL A 10 8.27 4.79 14.78
C VAL A 10 6.98 3.99 14.98
N ILE A 11 5.94 4.58 15.56
CA ILE A 11 4.63 3.94 15.72
C ILE A 11 4.07 3.53 14.36
N SER A 12 4.12 4.40 13.37
CA SER A 12 3.65 4.11 12.00
C SER A 12 4.42 2.95 11.37
N TYR A 13 5.73 2.89 11.55
CA TYR A 13 6.55 1.77 11.09
C TYR A 13 6.15 0.46 11.78
N ILE A 14 5.95 0.46 13.10
CA ILE A 14 5.53 -0.72 13.87
C ILE A 14 4.16 -1.20 13.41
N ILE A 15 3.18 -0.30 13.29
CA ILE A 15 1.83 -0.64 12.79
C ILE A 15 1.93 -1.24 11.38
N GLY A 16 2.67 -0.60 10.48
CA GLY A 16 2.93 -1.11 9.13
C GLY A 16 3.58 -2.48 9.12
N SER A 17 4.46 -2.76 10.08
CA SER A 17 5.19 -4.03 10.21
C SER A 17 4.31 -5.21 10.60
N ILE A 18 3.12 -5.00 11.19
CA ILE A 18 2.22 -6.09 11.56
C ILE A 18 1.91 -6.94 10.31
N PRO A 19 2.29 -8.24 10.31
CA PRO A 19 2.25 -9.05 9.11
C PRO A 19 0.90 -9.79 8.97
N PHE A 20 -0.20 -9.05 8.82
CA PHE A 20 -1.56 -9.62 8.77
C PHE A 20 -1.71 -10.72 7.72
N SER A 21 -1.18 -10.53 6.53
CA SER A 21 -1.22 -11.54 5.47
C SER A 21 -0.54 -12.85 5.89
N PHE A 22 0.59 -12.78 6.62
CA PHE A 22 1.26 -13.96 7.15
C PHE A 22 0.45 -14.61 8.28
N ILE A 23 -0.08 -13.81 9.22
CA ILE A 23 -0.91 -14.29 10.33
C ILE A 23 -2.14 -15.01 9.79
N ILE A 24 -2.87 -14.40 8.84
CA ILE A 24 -4.05 -15.00 8.22
C ILE A 24 -3.69 -16.29 7.48
N GLY A 25 -2.56 -16.35 6.77
CA GLY A 25 -2.05 -17.58 6.18
C GLY A 25 -1.86 -18.68 7.22
N LYS A 26 -1.19 -18.36 8.32
CA LYS A 26 -0.93 -19.31 9.42
C LYS A 26 -2.20 -19.82 10.09
N VAL A 27 -3.19 -18.96 10.34
CA VAL A 27 -4.49 -19.35 10.90
C VAL A 27 -5.24 -20.30 9.96
N ASN A 28 -5.02 -20.21 8.65
CA ASN A 28 -5.57 -21.12 7.64
C ASN A 28 -4.69 -22.36 7.37
N GLY A 29 -3.66 -22.62 8.18
CA GLY A 29 -2.79 -23.79 8.07
C GLY A 29 -1.65 -23.69 7.06
N HIS A 30 -1.40 -22.49 6.48
CA HIS A 30 -0.43 -22.30 5.41
C HIS A 30 0.73 -21.36 5.81
N ASP A 31 1.95 -21.65 5.35
CA ASP A 31 3.05 -20.71 5.41
C ASP A 31 3.26 -20.03 4.05
N VAL A 32 2.62 -18.86 3.88
CA VAL A 32 2.65 -18.10 2.62
C VAL A 32 4.05 -17.63 2.20
N ARG A 33 5.06 -17.77 3.07
CA ARG A 33 6.48 -17.52 2.72
C ARG A 33 7.11 -18.70 1.98
N LYS A 34 6.48 -19.90 2.07
CA LYS A 34 6.97 -21.16 1.48
C LYS A 34 6.06 -21.67 0.37
N GLU A 35 4.86 -21.11 0.25
CA GLU A 35 3.82 -21.59 -0.65
C GLU A 35 3.41 -20.50 -1.67
N GLY A 36 2.91 -20.91 -2.82
CA GLY A 36 2.45 -20.03 -3.89
C GLY A 36 3.59 -19.19 -4.47
N SER A 37 3.48 -17.86 -4.35
CA SER A 37 4.54 -16.94 -4.81
C SER A 37 5.64 -16.71 -3.77
N CYS A 38 5.57 -17.37 -2.61
CA CYS A 38 6.47 -17.22 -1.47
C CYS A 38 6.56 -15.77 -0.93
N ASN A 39 5.61 -14.91 -1.26
CA ASN A 39 5.53 -13.54 -0.79
C ASN A 39 4.45 -13.41 0.30
N PRO A 40 4.73 -12.86 1.50
CA PRO A 40 3.77 -12.75 2.59
C PRO A 40 2.82 -11.57 2.41
N GLY A 41 2.13 -11.48 1.27
CA GLY A 41 1.15 -10.44 0.93
C GLY A 41 -0.21 -11.03 0.57
N ALA A 42 -1.25 -10.19 0.65
CA ALA A 42 -2.65 -10.59 0.49
C ALA A 42 -2.95 -11.33 -0.82
N SER A 43 -2.30 -10.96 -1.94
CA SER A 43 -2.46 -11.68 -3.22
C SER A 43 -1.98 -13.13 -3.15
N ASN A 44 -0.98 -13.43 -2.32
CA ASN A 44 -0.52 -14.80 -2.13
C ASN A 44 -1.45 -15.55 -1.16
N VAL A 45 -1.94 -14.89 -0.11
CA VAL A 45 -2.98 -15.46 0.77
C VAL A 45 -4.22 -15.85 -0.04
N LEU A 46 -4.67 -14.96 -0.95
CA LEU A 46 -5.79 -15.25 -1.85
C LEU A 46 -5.54 -16.50 -2.71
N ARG A 47 -4.31 -16.69 -3.17
CA ARG A 47 -3.90 -17.82 -4.00
C ARG A 47 -3.83 -19.13 -3.24
N VAL A 48 -3.26 -19.10 -2.02
CA VAL A 48 -2.98 -20.31 -1.22
C VAL A 48 -4.15 -20.69 -0.31
N CYS A 49 -4.74 -19.70 0.36
CA CYS A 49 -5.79 -19.90 1.38
C CYS A 49 -7.21 -19.64 0.86
N GLY A 50 -7.36 -19.22 -0.41
CA GLY A 50 -8.65 -18.96 -1.03
C GLY A 50 -9.19 -17.54 -0.81
N LYS A 51 -10.39 -17.30 -1.40
CA LYS A 51 -10.97 -15.97 -1.58
C LYS A 51 -11.26 -15.24 -0.26
N LYS A 52 -11.85 -15.94 0.72
CA LYS A 52 -12.23 -15.33 2.02
C LYS A 52 -11.00 -14.84 2.78
N ALA A 53 -9.99 -15.69 2.91
CA ALA A 53 -8.74 -15.35 3.59
C ALA A 53 -7.98 -14.23 2.86
N GLY A 54 -7.93 -14.27 1.52
CA GLY A 54 -7.30 -13.22 0.71
C GLY A 54 -7.95 -11.85 0.89
N ILE A 55 -9.29 -11.79 0.87
CA ILE A 55 -10.02 -10.54 1.09
C ILE A 55 -9.75 -10.00 2.51
N ALA A 56 -9.80 -10.86 3.54
CA ALA A 56 -9.47 -10.46 4.90
C ALA A 56 -8.05 -9.89 5.00
N ALA A 57 -7.06 -10.52 4.34
CA ALA A 57 -5.69 -10.05 4.29
C ALA A 57 -5.57 -8.67 3.60
N TYR A 58 -6.29 -8.43 2.49
CA TYR A 58 -6.34 -7.13 1.84
C TYR A 58 -6.92 -6.05 2.76
N ILE A 59 -8.06 -6.33 3.41
CA ILE A 59 -8.72 -5.38 4.32
C ILE A 59 -7.79 -5.02 5.48
N CYS A 60 -7.14 -6.01 6.11
CA CYS A 60 -6.21 -5.78 7.21
C CYS A 60 -4.97 -5.00 6.78
N ASP A 61 -4.39 -5.31 5.61
CA ASP A 61 -3.20 -4.60 5.11
C ASP A 61 -3.51 -3.17 4.65
N ILE A 62 -4.73 -2.89 4.14
CA ILE A 62 -5.22 -1.54 3.87
C ILE A 62 -5.47 -0.81 5.20
N GLY A 63 -6.20 -1.44 6.11
CA GLY A 63 -6.56 -0.88 7.40
C GLY A 63 -5.35 -0.46 8.23
N LYS A 64 -4.28 -1.28 8.27
CA LYS A 64 -3.05 -0.88 8.99
C LYS A 64 -2.38 0.34 8.37
N GLY A 65 -2.43 0.50 7.03
CA GLY A 65 -1.94 1.68 6.35
C GLY A 65 -2.73 2.94 6.72
N MET A 66 -4.06 2.84 6.84
CA MET A 66 -4.91 3.94 7.32
C MET A 66 -4.61 4.28 8.78
N ILE A 67 -4.59 3.29 9.66
CA ILE A 67 -4.33 3.46 11.10
C ILE A 67 -2.96 4.10 11.35
N ALA A 68 -1.95 3.71 10.59
CA ALA A 68 -0.59 4.26 10.69
C ALA A 68 -0.50 5.76 10.33
N VAL A 69 -1.48 6.32 9.64
CA VAL A 69 -1.59 7.77 9.39
C VAL A 69 -2.51 8.45 10.41
N ILE A 70 -3.64 7.80 10.76
CA ILE A 70 -4.64 8.34 11.70
C ILE A 70 -4.06 8.49 13.11
N VAL A 71 -3.41 7.46 13.66
CA VAL A 71 -2.90 7.46 15.03
C VAL A 71 -1.91 8.60 15.27
N PRO A 72 -0.88 8.80 14.41
CA PRO A 72 -0.02 9.97 14.52
C PRO A 72 -0.77 11.30 14.37
N ALA A 73 -1.82 11.35 13.53
CA ALA A 73 -2.60 12.56 13.36
C ALA A 73 -3.25 13.01 14.70
N PHE A 74 -3.76 12.07 15.49
CA PHE A 74 -4.29 12.38 16.82
C PHE A 74 -3.20 12.79 17.83
N ILE A 75 -2.05 12.11 17.82
CA ILE A 75 -0.93 12.42 18.73
C ILE A 75 -0.36 13.82 18.45
N LEU A 76 -0.40 14.24 17.21
CA LEU A 76 0.21 15.47 16.70
C LEU A 76 -0.83 16.55 16.36
N SER A 77 -2.07 16.44 16.84
CA SER A 77 -3.19 17.34 16.48
C SER A 77 -2.79 18.82 16.49
N ASP A 78 -2.05 19.25 17.52
CA ASP A 78 -1.58 20.64 17.69
C ASP A 78 -0.54 21.06 16.64
N ILE A 79 0.12 20.12 15.97
CA ILE A 79 1.25 20.35 15.05
C ILE A 79 0.81 20.18 13.60
N ILE A 80 -0.13 19.25 13.34
CA ILE A 80 -0.55 18.87 11.97
C ILE A 80 -1.26 19.98 11.23
N PHE A 81 -2.03 20.82 11.92
CA PHE A 81 -2.70 21.98 11.29
C PHE A 81 -1.71 22.90 10.59
N ASN A 82 -0.44 22.90 11.03
CA ASN A 82 0.62 23.73 10.46
C ASN A 82 1.65 22.94 9.63
N ASN A 83 1.64 21.59 9.66
CA ASN A 83 2.72 20.83 9.01
C ASN A 83 2.30 19.39 8.63
N SER A 84 1.60 19.26 7.51
CA SER A 84 1.16 17.98 6.96
C SER A 84 2.29 17.06 6.45
N TYR A 85 3.54 17.54 6.35
CA TYR A 85 4.69 16.73 5.94
C TYR A 85 4.88 15.49 6.82
N ILE A 86 4.54 15.62 8.12
CA ILE A 86 4.70 14.54 9.10
C ILE A 86 3.84 13.34 8.74
N LEU A 87 2.61 13.56 8.26
CA LEU A 87 1.71 12.48 7.84
C LEU A 87 2.26 11.73 6.64
N ILE A 88 2.95 12.41 5.74
CA ILE A 88 3.64 11.80 4.60
C ILE A 88 4.76 10.89 5.11
N PHE A 89 5.57 11.32 6.08
CA PHE A 89 6.60 10.48 6.69
C PHE A 89 6.01 9.26 7.41
N CYS A 90 4.88 9.42 8.11
CA CYS A 90 4.16 8.31 8.74
C CYS A 90 3.64 7.31 7.71
N ALA A 91 3.09 7.78 6.58
CA ALA A 91 2.67 6.93 5.48
C ALA A 91 3.84 6.14 4.89
N VAL A 92 4.96 6.80 4.59
CA VAL A 92 6.18 6.15 4.10
C VAL A 92 6.70 5.13 5.11
N ALA A 93 6.76 5.47 6.40
CA ALA A 93 7.19 4.57 7.46
C ALA A 93 6.32 3.31 7.53
N SER A 94 4.99 3.44 7.40
CA SER A 94 4.08 2.29 7.40
C SER A 94 4.30 1.37 6.20
N ILE A 95 4.55 1.92 5.02
CA ILE A 95 4.86 1.16 3.80
C ILE A 95 6.18 0.43 3.95
N LEU A 96 7.21 1.11 4.46
CA LEU A 96 8.51 0.50 4.75
C LEU A 96 8.37 -0.60 5.81
N GLY A 97 7.53 -0.38 6.85
CA GLY A 97 7.19 -1.39 7.85
C GLY A 97 6.58 -2.64 7.24
N HIS A 98 5.63 -2.49 6.30
CA HIS A 98 5.05 -3.66 5.60
C HIS A 98 6.09 -4.41 4.76
N VAL A 99 6.98 -3.70 4.07
CA VAL A 99 7.96 -4.32 3.16
C VAL A 99 9.17 -4.88 3.92
N PHE A 100 9.61 -4.16 4.92
CA PHE A 100 10.74 -4.53 5.78
C PHE A 100 10.24 -4.79 7.21
N SER A 101 9.27 -5.74 7.34
CA SER A 101 8.63 -6.03 8.62
C SER A 101 9.63 -6.57 9.62
N ILE A 102 9.76 -5.90 10.77
CA ILE A 102 10.59 -6.35 11.89
C ILE A 102 10.15 -7.73 12.40
N PHE A 103 8.84 -8.02 12.37
CA PHE A 103 8.28 -9.30 12.82
C PHE A 103 8.54 -10.46 11.85
N LEU A 104 9.00 -10.18 10.62
CA LEU A 104 9.35 -11.18 9.60
C LEU A 104 10.84 -11.14 9.23
N GLY A 105 11.71 -10.63 10.12
CA GLY A 105 13.13 -10.51 9.85
C GLY A 105 13.42 -9.64 8.63
N PHE A 106 12.69 -8.52 8.48
CA PHE A 106 12.77 -7.55 7.39
C PHE A 106 12.43 -8.11 5.99
N LYS A 107 11.70 -9.24 5.92
CA LYS A 107 11.27 -9.91 4.68
C LYS A 107 9.74 -9.91 4.58
N GLY A 108 9.15 -8.74 4.40
CA GLY A 108 7.70 -8.54 4.29
C GLY A 108 7.15 -8.64 2.87
N GLY A 109 5.97 -8.05 2.65
CA GLY A 109 5.26 -8.03 1.37
C GLY A 109 5.77 -6.95 0.41
N LYS A 110 4.89 -6.52 -0.53
CA LYS A 110 5.22 -5.51 -1.55
C LYS A 110 4.72 -4.11 -1.21
N GLY A 111 3.90 -3.97 -0.19
CA GLY A 111 3.41 -2.69 0.29
C GLY A 111 2.19 -2.12 -0.44
N VAL A 112 1.68 -2.74 -1.51
CA VAL A 112 0.60 -2.16 -2.33
C VAL A 112 -0.67 -1.86 -1.54
N ALA A 113 -1.18 -2.82 -0.78
CA ALA A 113 -2.40 -2.65 0.02
C ALA A 113 -2.20 -1.61 1.14
N THR A 114 -1.04 -1.64 1.81
CA THR A 114 -0.69 -0.66 2.84
C THR A 114 -0.51 0.73 2.25
N SER A 115 0.09 0.84 1.05
CA SER A 115 0.17 2.10 0.32
C SER A 115 -1.22 2.64 -0.03
N ALA A 116 -2.14 1.77 -0.49
CA ALA A 116 -3.51 2.18 -0.76
C ALA A 116 -4.19 2.73 0.49
N GLY A 117 -4.05 2.08 1.65
CA GLY A 117 -4.59 2.57 2.92
C GLY A 117 -4.00 3.92 3.35
N SER A 118 -2.68 4.06 3.29
CA SER A 118 -2.01 5.33 3.62
C SER A 118 -2.37 6.46 2.67
N MET A 119 -2.40 6.18 1.35
CA MET A 119 -2.77 7.18 0.33
C MET A 119 -4.27 7.55 0.39
N PHE A 120 -5.14 6.63 0.83
CA PHE A 120 -6.54 6.95 1.09
C PHE A 120 -6.70 8.04 2.15
N MET A 121 -5.85 8.03 3.18
CA MET A 121 -5.88 9.08 4.20
C MET A 121 -5.30 10.40 3.71
N LEU A 122 -4.31 10.37 2.82
CA LEU A 122 -3.63 11.58 2.34
C LEU A 122 -4.32 12.21 1.13
N ALA A 123 -4.85 11.40 0.19
CA ALA A 123 -5.46 11.85 -1.06
C ALA A 123 -6.58 10.88 -1.51
N PRO A 124 -7.72 10.82 -0.78
CA PRO A 124 -8.76 9.81 -0.96
C PRO A 124 -9.38 9.84 -2.37
N VAL A 125 -9.69 11.00 -2.91
CA VAL A 125 -10.30 11.12 -4.24
C VAL A 125 -9.34 10.62 -5.33
N SER A 126 -8.06 11.00 -5.23
CA SER A 126 -7.03 10.51 -6.14
C SER A 126 -6.92 8.99 -6.11
N LEU A 127 -6.99 8.38 -4.92
CA LEU A 127 -6.94 6.94 -4.78
C LEU A 127 -8.18 6.26 -5.37
N ILE A 128 -9.37 6.77 -5.08
CA ILE A 128 -10.64 6.19 -5.61
C ILE A 128 -10.61 6.17 -7.14
N ILE A 129 -10.22 7.27 -7.77
CA ILE A 129 -10.06 7.32 -9.23
C ILE A 129 -8.98 6.34 -9.70
N THR A 130 -7.87 6.26 -9.00
CA THR A 130 -6.76 5.34 -9.30
C THR A 130 -7.18 3.87 -9.22
N MET A 131 -8.16 3.51 -8.38
CA MET A 131 -8.69 2.15 -8.33
C MET A 131 -9.34 1.71 -9.65
N VAL A 132 -9.91 2.64 -10.42
CA VAL A 132 -10.42 2.34 -11.78
C VAL A 132 -9.26 1.84 -12.67
N PHE A 133 -8.11 2.50 -12.63
CA PHE A 133 -6.92 2.10 -13.39
C PHE A 133 -6.35 0.76 -12.90
N PHE A 134 -6.42 0.49 -11.59
CA PHE A 134 -6.07 -0.82 -11.06
C PHE A 134 -6.92 -1.92 -11.69
N PHE A 135 -8.24 -1.76 -11.72
CA PHE A 135 -9.15 -2.75 -12.30
C PHE A 135 -8.98 -2.87 -13.82
N ILE A 136 -8.76 -1.77 -14.54
CA ILE A 136 -8.43 -1.81 -15.98
C ILE A 136 -7.19 -2.68 -16.20
N GLY A 137 -6.09 -2.42 -15.49
CA GLY A 137 -4.86 -3.22 -15.60
C GLY A 137 -5.05 -4.68 -15.19
N LEU A 138 -5.83 -4.93 -14.12
CA LEU A 138 -6.15 -6.26 -13.65
C LEU A 138 -6.90 -7.09 -14.72
N PHE A 139 -7.95 -6.52 -15.31
CA PHE A 139 -8.78 -7.23 -16.28
C PHE A 139 -8.08 -7.36 -17.64
N ALA A 140 -7.40 -6.33 -18.11
CA ALA A 140 -6.63 -6.37 -19.36
C ALA A 140 -5.52 -7.43 -19.33
N SER A 141 -4.96 -7.72 -18.15
CA SER A 141 -3.88 -8.71 -17.97
C SER A 141 -4.36 -10.10 -17.55
N ARG A 142 -5.60 -10.47 -17.87
CA ARG A 142 -6.20 -11.75 -17.49
C ARG A 142 -6.11 -12.02 -15.96
N LYS A 143 -6.46 -10.99 -15.17
CA LYS A 143 -6.51 -11.02 -13.70
C LYS A 143 -5.15 -11.17 -13.00
N THR A 144 -4.13 -10.54 -13.54
CA THR A 144 -2.81 -10.48 -12.91
C THR A 144 -2.69 -9.23 -12.03
N VAL A 145 -2.67 -9.42 -10.70
CA VAL A 145 -2.61 -8.30 -9.73
C VAL A 145 -1.36 -7.44 -9.90
N ALA A 146 -0.23 -8.02 -10.32
CA ALA A 146 1.00 -7.27 -10.54
C ALA A 146 0.81 -6.15 -11.58
N VAL A 147 0.12 -6.43 -12.69
CA VAL A 147 -0.17 -5.44 -13.74
C VAL A 147 -1.12 -4.37 -13.21
N GLY A 148 -2.23 -4.77 -12.57
CA GLY A 148 -3.16 -3.81 -11.95
C GLY A 148 -2.46 -2.87 -10.97
N SER A 149 -1.60 -3.43 -10.09
CA SER A 149 -0.84 -2.63 -9.12
C SER A 149 0.13 -1.65 -9.77
N THR A 150 0.79 -2.04 -10.86
CA THR A 150 1.73 -1.17 -11.59
C THR A 150 0.99 -0.06 -12.33
N VAL A 151 -0.11 -0.41 -13.01
CA VAL A 151 -0.95 0.60 -13.71
C VAL A 151 -1.49 1.62 -12.71
N ALA A 152 -2.00 1.17 -11.56
CA ALA A 152 -2.45 2.06 -10.50
C ALA A 152 -1.31 2.94 -9.95
N ALA A 153 -0.13 2.37 -9.70
CA ALA A 153 1.02 3.10 -9.19
C ALA A 153 1.48 4.21 -10.15
N LEU A 154 1.42 3.98 -11.45
CA LEU A 154 1.74 4.99 -12.48
C LEU A 154 0.61 6.02 -12.63
N ALA A 155 -0.64 5.60 -12.52
CA ALA A 155 -1.80 6.50 -12.65
C ALA A 155 -1.92 7.45 -11.45
N PHE A 156 -1.56 7.02 -10.22
CA PHE A 156 -1.78 7.80 -9.01
C PHE A 156 -1.15 9.21 -9.04
N PRO A 157 0.14 9.41 -9.35
CA PRO A 157 0.74 10.75 -9.44
C PRO A 157 0.09 11.61 -10.54
N ILE A 158 -0.34 11.00 -11.65
CA ILE A 158 -1.02 11.71 -12.75
C ILE A 158 -2.40 12.22 -12.29
N VAL A 159 -3.19 11.34 -11.67
CA VAL A 159 -4.52 11.69 -11.12
C VAL A 159 -4.41 12.73 -10.03
N LEU A 160 -3.43 12.58 -9.12
CA LEU A 160 -3.16 13.55 -8.06
C LEU A 160 -2.85 14.94 -8.64
N SER A 161 -1.98 15.00 -9.65
CA SER A 161 -1.63 16.26 -10.32
C SER A 161 -2.82 16.89 -11.02
N PHE A 162 -3.58 16.08 -11.75
CA PHE A 162 -4.77 16.56 -12.46
C PHE A 162 -5.79 17.19 -11.48
N LEU A 163 -6.08 16.52 -10.37
CA LEU A 163 -7.00 17.04 -9.35
C LEU A 163 -6.45 18.29 -8.66
N TYR A 164 -5.16 18.33 -8.39
CA TYR A 164 -4.54 19.52 -7.79
C TYR A 164 -4.70 20.75 -8.70
N PHE A 165 -4.38 20.65 -9.99
CA PHE A 165 -4.40 21.78 -10.90
C PHE A 165 -5.80 22.16 -11.42
N LYS A 166 -6.76 21.23 -11.43
CA LYS A 166 -8.10 21.45 -12.01
C LYS A 166 -9.23 21.57 -10.99
N ALA A 167 -9.11 20.95 -9.82
CA ALA A 167 -10.19 20.85 -8.85
C ALA A 167 -9.83 21.35 -7.44
N ASN A 168 -8.70 21.99 -7.30
CA ASN A 168 -8.12 22.71 -6.15
C ASN A 168 -8.36 22.10 -4.75
N PHE A 169 -9.58 21.69 -4.37
CA PHE A 169 -9.89 21.22 -3.02
C PHE A 169 -10.25 19.73 -2.92
N LEU A 170 -10.64 19.09 -4.03
CA LEU A 170 -11.14 17.70 -3.99
C LEU A 170 -10.09 16.67 -3.59
N TYR A 171 -8.79 16.99 -3.64
CA TYR A 171 -7.76 16.06 -3.21
C TYR A 171 -7.54 16.06 -1.68
N MET A 172 -8.08 17.05 -0.94
CA MET A 172 -7.86 17.29 0.49
C MET A 172 -9.13 17.09 1.32
N ILE A 173 -9.61 15.83 1.48
CA ILE A 173 -10.84 15.57 2.25
C ILE A 173 -10.56 15.44 3.75
N PHE A 174 -9.49 14.74 4.15
CA PHE A 174 -9.22 14.43 5.55
C PHE A 174 -8.17 15.35 6.18
N PHE A 175 -7.12 15.66 5.43
CA PHE A 175 -6.00 16.46 5.91
C PHE A 175 -5.55 17.45 4.82
N ASN A 176 -5.16 18.65 5.24
CA ASN A 176 -4.57 19.63 4.33
C ASN A 176 -3.12 19.22 3.98
N VAL A 177 -2.98 18.26 3.06
CA VAL A 177 -1.69 17.69 2.70
C VAL A 177 -1.04 18.53 1.60
N ASN A 178 0.19 18.94 1.83
CA ASN A 178 0.94 19.73 0.85
C ASN A 178 1.26 18.90 -0.41
N TYR A 179 0.74 19.33 -1.57
CA TYR A 179 0.94 18.64 -2.86
C TYR A 179 2.43 18.57 -3.23
N ILE A 180 3.19 19.66 -3.06
CA ILE A 180 4.61 19.73 -3.46
C ILE A 180 5.43 18.66 -2.72
N ALA A 181 5.06 18.36 -1.46
CA ALA A 181 5.71 17.31 -0.69
C ALA A 181 5.20 15.92 -1.05
N LEU A 182 3.89 15.76 -1.30
CA LEU A 182 3.28 14.46 -1.57
C LEU A 182 3.64 13.94 -2.97
N PHE A 183 3.65 14.81 -3.98
CA PHE A 183 3.85 14.42 -5.39
C PHE A 183 5.15 13.63 -5.63
N PRO A 184 6.35 14.10 -5.23
CA PRO A 184 7.59 13.34 -5.43
C PRO A 184 7.56 12.00 -4.71
N ILE A 185 6.92 11.90 -3.54
CA ILE A 185 6.77 10.65 -2.81
C ILE A 185 5.92 9.65 -3.59
N THR A 186 4.86 10.12 -4.29
CA THR A 186 4.04 9.22 -5.11
C THR A 186 4.81 8.65 -6.31
N ILE A 187 5.71 9.43 -6.90
CA ILE A 187 6.61 8.95 -7.96
C ILE A 187 7.60 7.91 -7.42
N LEU A 188 8.23 8.20 -6.28
CA LEU A 188 9.15 7.25 -5.63
C LEU A 188 8.42 5.95 -5.26
N LEU A 189 7.19 6.05 -4.77
CA LEU A 189 6.35 4.90 -4.46
C LEU A 189 6.00 4.09 -5.72
N ALA A 190 5.69 4.75 -6.84
CA ALA A 190 5.43 4.07 -8.10
C ALA A 190 6.65 3.28 -8.58
N VAL A 191 7.82 3.90 -8.57
CA VAL A 191 9.10 3.22 -8.90
C VAL A 191 9.36 2.05 -7.97
N PHE A 192 9.17 2.24 -6.67
CA PHE A 192 9.34 1.19 -5.66
C PHE A 192 8.40 0.00 -5.89
N ILE A 193 7.11 0.25 -6.18
CA ILE A 193 6.12 -0.79 -6.49
C ILE A 193 6.54 -1.56 -7.75
N ILE A 194 6.99 -0.88 -8.81
CA ILE A 194 7.47 -1.52 -10.04
C ILE A 194 8.64 -2.45 -9.72
N ILE A 195 9.65 -1.99 -8.99
CA ILE A 195 10.81 -2.79 -8.59
C ILE A 195 10.37 -4.04 -7.83
N LYS A 196 9.44 -3.90 -6.86
CA LYS A 196 8.90 -5.03 -6.09
C LYS A 196 8.07 -6.01 -6.93
N HIS A 197 7.64 -5.64 -8.13
CA HIS A 197 6.92 -6.50 -9.08
C HIS A 197 7.80 -7.13 -10.16
N ILE A 198 9.09 -6.80 -10.25
CA ILE A 198 10.02 -7.42 -11.21
C ILE A 198 9.95 -8.96 -11.17
N PRO A 199 9.94 -9.65 -9.98
CA PRO A 199 9.82 -11.10 -9.95
C PRO A 199 8.52 -11.64 -10.55
N ASN A 200 7.41 -10.88 -10.48
CA ASN A 200 6.14 -11.26 -11.11
C ASN A 200 6.25 -11.16 -12.62
N TYR A 201 6.83 -10.07 -13.15
CA TYR A 201 7.02 -9.92 -14.59
C TYR A 201 7.92 -11.01 -15.16
N LYS A 202 9.01 -11.36 -14.46
CA LYS A 202 9.87 -12.49 -14.85
C LYS A 202 9.07 -13.80 -14.96
N ARG A 203 8.18 -14.10 -14.00
CA ARG A 203 7.28 -15.27 -14.08
C ARG A 203 6.24 -15.15 -15.19
N MET A 204 5.71 -13.94 -15.42
CA MET A 204 4.77 -13.70 -16.53
C MET A 204 5.39 -14.01 -17.90
N PHE A 205 6.62 -13.55 -18.16
CA PHE A 205 7.35 -13.82 -19.39
C PHE A 205 7.66 -15.31 -19.59
N LYS A 206 7.78 -16.07 -18.48
CA LYS A 206 7.94 -17.54 -18.52
C LYS A 206 6.62 -18.29 -18.57
N GLY A 207 5.47 -17.62 -18.55
CA GLY A 207 4.15 -18.26 -18.47
C GLY A 207 3.83 -18.90 -17.10
N GLU A 208 4.64 -18.64 -16.08
CA GLU A 208 4.57 -19.24 -14.74
C GLU A 208 3.75 -18.37 -13.74
N GLU A 209 3.36 -17.15 -14.09
CA GLU A 209 2.61 -16.28 -13.18
C GLU A 209 1.16 -16.76 -13.08
N ASN A 210 0.74 -17.03 -11.86
CA ASN A 210 -0.62 -17.47 -11.60
C ASN A 210 -1.61 -16.30 -11.68
N SER A 211 -2.52 -16.34 -12.65
CA SER A 211 -3.73 -15.50 -12.65
C SER A 211 -4.78 -16.09 -11.70
N PHE A 212 -5.71 -15.26 -11.20
CA PHE A 212 -6.85 -15.75 -10.39
C PHE A 212 -7.86 -16.57 -11.20
N SER A 213 -7.64 -16.77 -12.48
CA SER A 213 -8.55 -17.50 -13.37
C SER A 213 -8.10 -18.96 -13.67
N LYS A 214 -6.95 -19.38 -13.15
CA LYS A 214 -6.57 -20.79 -13.24
C LYS A 214 -7.13 -21.51 -12.02
N LYS A 215 -8.24 -22.23 -12.20
CA LYS A 215 -8.49 -23.50 -11.58
C LYS A 215 -7.84 -24.57 -12.43
#